data_39d45e89ebc26ebcbcbf66d14131488f
#
_entry.id   39d45e89ebc26ebcbcbf66d14131488f
#
_cell.length_a   1.000
_cell.length_b   1.000
_cell.length_c   1.000
_cell.angle_alpha   90.00
_cell.angle_beta   90.00
_cell.angle_gamma   90.00
#
_symmetry.space_group_name_H-M   'P 1'
#
loop_
_entity.id
_entity.type
_entity.pdbx_description
1 polymer ?
#
loop_
_entity_poly.entity_id
_entity_poly.type
_entity_poly.pdbx_seq_one_letter_code
_entity_poly.pdbx_strand_id
1 'polypeptide(L)'
;MIIELLGLSGAKIQAGENVVLFAPPSAKSELRASRMKADVVVFGNPSDEINVEPRAEKLLAIQAPGEFEAGGIFVYCLANPPKGGPQSLLSRATIEGMAVVHLGGLGRDLSESELELFEGADILMLPVGGNGVLSAAAAKTIVEKIEPRIVIPMHAKHKAVKTPYDDASKFFKEMGASPQPQERVKIAKKDLPIDTLEVLYII
;
A
#
# COMPACT_ATOMS: atom_id res chain seq x y z
N MET A 1 -0.31 9.80 -11.73
CA MET A 1 -0.13 9.94 -10.27
C MET A 1 1.34 9.92 -9.86
N ILE A 2 1.68 10.43 -8.66
CA ILE A 2 3.01 10.31 -8.04
C ILE A 2 2.83 9.52 -6.75
N ILE A 3 3.69 8.52 -6.53
CA ILE A 3 3.65 7.63 -5.35
C ILE A 3 4.94 7.80 -4.54
N GLU A 4 4.78 8.00 -3.23
CA GLU A 4 5.84 8.07 -2.22
C GLU A 4 5.51 7.08 -1.10
N LEU A 5 6.50 6.39 -0.54
CA LEU A 5 6.29 5.60 0.68
C LEU A 5 6.53 6.45 1.93
N LEU A 6 5.74 6.20 2.96
CA LEU A 6 5.77 6.91 4.23
C LEU A 6 6.21 5.97 5.37
N GLY A 7 7.30 5.27 5.16
CA GLY A 7 7.82 4.29 6.11
C GLY A 7 7.38 2.85 5.77
N LEU A 8 6.87 2.07 6.77
CA LEU A 8 6.61 0.64 6.56
C LEU A 8 5.50 0.37 5.53
N SER A 9 4.24 0.58 5.92
CA SER A 9 3.07 0.36 5.04
C SER A 9 2.47 1.65 4.52
N GLY A 10 2.97 2.80 4.96
CA GLY A 10 2.43 4.09 4.57
C GLY A 10 2.73 4.41 3.12
N ALA A 11 1.73 4.90 2.40
CA ALA A 11 1.89 5.41 1.05
C ALA A 11 1.11 6.70 0.85
N LYS A 12 1.69 7.62 0.08
CA LYS A 12 1.05 8.83 -0.40
C LYS A 12 0.96 8.79 -1.91
N ILE A 13 -0.23 9.00 -2.42
CA ILE A 13 -0.50 9.09 -3.85
C ILE A 13 -1.03 10.48 -4.16
N GLN A 14 -0.32 11.24 -4.98
CA GLN A 14 -0.80 12.49 -5.55
C GLN A 14 -1.32 12.23 -6.96
N ALA A 15 -2.59 12.51 -7.19
CA ALA A 15 -3.31 12.30 -8.44
C ALA A 15 -4.01 13.61 -8.86
N GLY A 16 -3.42 14.31 -9.80
CA GLY A 16 -3.86 15.67 -10.12
C GLY A 16 -3.82 16.57 -8.90
N GLU A 17 -4.97 17.13 -8.52
CA GLU A 17 -5.13 17.95 -7.33
C GLU A 17 -5.41 17.15 -6.05
N ASN A 18 -5.73 15.87 -6.16
CA ASN A 18 -6.08 15.03 -5.03
C ASN A 18 -4.86 14.36 -4.39
N VAL A 19 -4.89 14.21 -3.08
CA VAL A 19 -3.91 13.45 -2.29
C VAL A 19 -4.62 12.36 -1.50
N VAL A 20 -4.19 11.13 -1.73
CA VAL A 20 -4.66 9.94 -1.00
C VAL A 20 -3.54 9.41 -0.14
N LEU A 21 -3.83 9.12 1.12
CA LEU A 21 -2.91 8.45 2.04
C LEU A 21 -3.44 7.05 2.35
N PHE A 22 -2.57 6.07 2.23
CA PHE A 22 -2.81 4.71 2.69
C PHE A 22 -1.92 4.43 3.90
N ALA A 23 -2.52 3.91 4.96
CA ALA A 23 -1.82 3.48 6.17
C ALA A 23 -0.72 4.45 6.65
N PRO A 24 -0.97 5.77 6.73
CA PRO A 24 0.06 6.71 7.16
C PRO A 24 0.57 6.32 8.56
N PRO A 25 1.85 6.59 8.90
CA PRO A 25 2.39 6.26 10.19
C PRO A 25 1.58 6.87 11.33
N SER A 26 1.28 6.07 12.36
CA SER A 26 0.64 6.54 13.58
C SER A 26 1.54 7.55 14.30
N ALA A 27 0.95 8.53 14.97
CA ALA A 27 1.67 9.48 15.82
C ALA A 27 2.49 8.81 16.95
N LYS A 28 2.10 7.57 17.33
CA LYS A 28 2.76 6.75 18.33
C LYS A 28 3.78 5.76 17.76
N SER A 29 3.94 5.71 16.44
CA SER A 29 4.88 4.79 15.80
C SER A 29 6.35 5.22 15.98
N GLU A 30 7.28 4.29 15.81
CA GLU A 30 8.72 4.59 15.77
C GLU A 30 9.10 5.47 14.55
N LEU A 31 8.25 5.48 13.53
CA LEU A 31 8.33 6.37 12.38
C LEU A 31 7.68 7.71 12.77
N ARG A 32 8.46 8.75 12.82
CA ARG A 32 7.95 10.09 13.14
C ARG A 32 6.99 10.53 12.03
N ALA A 33 5.69 10.55 12.36
CA ALA A 33 4.68 11.10 11.47
C ALA A 33 4.83 12.63 11.38
N SER A 34 5.25 13.14 10.24
CA SER A 34 5.12 14.56 9.95
C SER A 34 3.64 14.93 9.78
N ARG A 35 3.31 16.20 9.98
CA ARG A 35 1.98 16.73 9.65
C ARG A 35 1.74 16.59 8.15
N MET A 36 0.66 15.94 7.77
CA MET A 36 0.30 15.71 6.38
C MET A 36 -1.05 16.34 6.07
N LYS A 37 -1.31 16.60 4.79
CA LYS A 37 -2.61 17.03 4.29
C LYS A 37 -3.08 16.07 3.20
N ALA A 38 -4.36 15.69 3.26
CA ALA A 38 -4.97 14.78 2.30
C ALA A 38 -6.42 15.13 2.03
N ASP A 39 -6.96 14.54 0.96
CA ASP A 39 -8.38 14.57 0.62
C ASP A 39 -9.04 13.25 1.05
N VAL A 40 -8.28 12.14 0.95
CA VAL A 40 -8.70 10.80 1.39
C VAL A 40 -7.58 10.19 2.24
N VAL A 41 -7.94 9.54 3.35
CA VAL A 41 -7.03 8.71 4.14
C VAL A 41 -7.68 7.37 4.45
N VAL A 42 -6.97 6.29 4.08
CA VAL A 42 -7.30 4.92 4.47
C VAL A 42 -6.39 4.54 5.62
N PHE A 43 -6.97 4.24 6.78
CA PHE A 43 -6.19 3.90 7.98
C PHE A 43 -5.54 2.52 7.84
N GLY A 44 -4.31 2.39 8.32
CA GLY A 44 -3.65 1.10 8.45
C GLY A 44 -4.30 0.27 9.55
N ASN A 45 -4.54 0.91 10.69
CA ASN A 45 -5.32 0.36 11.80
C ASN A 45 -6.41 1.38 12.17
N PRO A 46 -7.68 0.98 12.28
CA PRO A 46 -8.77 1.87 12.65
C PRO A 46 -8.57 2.67 13.95
N SER A 47 -7.78 2.15 14.88
CA SER A 47 -7.47 2.80 16.16
C SER A 47 -6.24 3.71 16.12
N ASP A 48 -5.59 3.87 14.98
CA ASP A 48 -4.41 4.73 14.88
C ASP A 48 -4.76 6.22 15.08
N GLU A 49 -3.93 6.88 15.85
CA GLU A 49 -3.91 8.34 15.91
C GLU A 49 -2.95 8.85 14.83
N ILE A 50 -3.47 9.48 13.79
CA ILE A 50 -2.70 10.00 12.67
C ILE A 50 -2.67 11.52 12.68
N ASN A 51 -1.60 12.12 12.17
CA ASN A 51 -1.45 13.57 12.05
C ASN A 51 -1.75 14.03 10.61
N VAL A 52 -3.04 13.91 10.23
CA VAL A 52 -3.51 14.26 8.88
C VAL A 52 -4.61 15.30 8.97
N GLU A 53 -4.47 16.36 8.19
CA GLU A 53 -5.45 17.44 8.07
C GLU A 53 -6.12 17.43 6.69
N PRO A 54 -7.32 17.95 6.57
CA PRO A 54 -7.95 18.14 5.28
C PRO A 54 -7.14 19.14 4.42
N ARG A 55 -7.08 18.88 3.11
CA ARG A 55 -6.55 19.85 2.13
C ARG A 55 -7.60 20.88 1.74
N ALA A 56 -8.87 20.49 1.74
CA ALA A 56 -10.02 21.31 1.48
C ALA A 56 -10.95 21.36 2.71
N GLU A 57 -12.24 21.52 2.50
CA GLU A 57 -13.22 21.63 3.61
C GLU A 57 -13.36 20.33 4.42
N LYS A 58 -13.20 19.16 3.77
CA LYS A 58 -13.43 17.84 4.39
C LYS A 58 -12.33 16.86 4.01
N LEU A 59 -11.98 16.00 4.96
CA LEU A 59 -11.16 14.82 4.77
C LEU A 59 -12.08 13.58 4.81
N LEU A 60 -12.02 12.75 3.77
CA LEU A 60 -12.60 11.40 3.86
C LEU A 60 -11.67 10.49 4.63
N ALA A 61 -12.02 10.16 5.87
CA ALA A 61 -11.26 9.28 6.74
C ALA A 61 -11.91 7.88 6.78
N ILE A 62 -11.26 6.88 6.19
CA ILE A 62 -11.76 5.51 6.05
C ILE A 62 -11.12 4.65 7.15
N GLN A 63 -11.94 4.23 8.11
CA GLN A 63 -11.54 3.45 9.29
C GLN A 63 -12.24 2.08 9.38
N ALA A 64 -13.11 1.76 8.42
CA ALA A 64 -13.89 0.53 8.40
C ALA A 64 -13.97 -0.07 7.00
N PRO A 65 -14.29 -1.37 6.88
CA PRO A 65 -14.64 -1.96 5.59
C PRO A 65 -15.84 -1.27 4.95
N GLY A 66 -15.87 -1.24 3.64
CA GLY A 66 -16.96 -0.64 2.86
C GLY A 66 -16.49 -0.02 1.55
N GLU A 67 -17.42 0.68 0.91
CA GLU A 67 -17.20 1.40 -0.34
C GLU A 67 -17.32 2.90 -0.10
N PHE A 68 -16.36 3.64 -0.60
CA PHE A 68 -16.24 5.08 -0.36
C PHE A 68 -15.90 5.81 -1.66
N GLU A 69 -16.33 7.06 -1.75
CA GLU A 69 -16.02 7.93 -2.89
C GLU A 69 -15.79 9.36 -2.42
N ALA A 70 -14.73 9.98 -2.92
CA ALA A 70 -14.49 11.41 -2.80
C ALA A 70 -13.64 11.92 -3.97
N GLY A 71 -14.09 12.99 -4.61
CA GLY A 71 -13.33 13.67 -5.67
C GLY A 71 -12.97 12.80 -6.87
N GLY A 72 -13.82 11.82 -7.21
CA GLY A 72 -13.57 10.86 -8.29
C GLY A 72 -12.60 9.74 -7.93
N ILE A 73 -12.25 9.61 -6.64
CA ILE A 73 -11.46 8.50 -6.11
C ILE A 73 -12.43 7.53 -5.46
N PHE A 74 -12.48 6.31 -5.97
CA PHE A 74 -13.30 5.23 -5.41
C PHE A 74 -12.40 4.31 -4.61
N VAL A 75 -12.79 3.99 -3.38
CA VAL A 75 -12.03 3.09 -2.49
C VAL A 75 -12.94 2.00 -1.96
N TYR A 76 -12.56 0.77 -2.17
CA TYR A 76 -13.15 -0.40 -1.55
C TYR A 76 -12.20 -0.94 -0.48
N CYS A 77 -12.69 -1.11 0.74
CA CYS A 77 -11.91 -1.60 1.87
C CYS A 77 -12.48 -2.91 2.42
N LEU A 78 -11.59 -3.85 2.69
CA LEU A 78 -11.86 -5.08 3.42
C LEU A 78 -11.19 -5.08 4.78
N ALA A 79 -11.81 -5.74 5.75
CA ALA A 79 -11.14 -6.03 7.01
C ALA A 79 -10.03 -7.05 6.79
N ASN A 80 -8.86 -6.81 7.35
CA ASN A 80 -7.80 -7.79 7.49
C ASN A 80 -7.66 -8.16 8.98
N PRO A 81 -8.47 -9.12 9.48
CA PRO A 81 -8.38 -9.54 10.86
C PRO A 81 -7.06 -10.31 11.05
N PRO A 82 -6.14 -9.82 11.88
CA PRO A 82 -4.95 -10.58 12.20
C PRO A 82 -5.32 -11.76 13.10
N LYS A 83 -4.57 -12.84 13.02
CA LYS A 83 -4.61 -13.89 14.05
C LYS A 83 -4.01 -13.30 15.34
N GLY A 84 -4.87 -12.64 16.16
CA GLY A 84 -4.50 -12.15 17.49
C GLY A 84 -3.88 -10.75 17.59
N GLY A 85 -4.01 -9.88 16.59
CA GLY A 85 -3.52 -8.50 16.59
C GLY A 85 -4.59 -7.46 16.21
N PRO A 86 -4.23 -6.18 16.06
CA PRO A 86 -5.17 -5.15 15.67
C PRO A 86 -5.66 -5.35 14.23
N GLN A 87 -6.93 -5.09 14.02
CA GLN A 87 -7.55 -5.13 12.70
C GLN A 87 -6.90 -4.09 11.78
N SER A 88 -6.56 -4.48 10.56
CA SER A 88 -6.10 -3.56 9.52
C SER A 88 -7.05 -3.58 8.31
N LEU A 89 -6.82 -2.68 7.35
CA LEU A 89 -7.58 -2.64 6.12
C LEU A 89 -6.72 -3.09 4.93
N LEU A 90 -7.33 -3.88 4.06
CA LEU A 90 -6.88 -4.10 2.70
C LEU A 90 -7.73 -3.22 1.81
N SER A 91 -7.16 -2.61 0.79
CA SER A 91 -7.92 -1.68 -0.04
C SER A 91 -7.61 -1.83 -1.53
N ARG A 92 -8.65 -1.61 -2.35
CA ARG A 92 -8.56 -1.38 -3.78
C ARG A 92 -9.10 0.01 -4.06
N ALA A 93 -8.30 0.86 -4.66
CA ALA A 93 -8.72 2.21 -5.05
C ALA A 93 -8.66 2.38 -6.56
N THR A 94 -9.63 3.11 -7.12
CA THR A 94 -9.56 3.59 -8.50
C THR A 94 -9.13 5.04 -8.48
N ILE A 95 -7.93 5.32 -9.02
CA ILE A 95 -7.28 6.63 -9.01
C ILE A 95 -6.78 6.92 -10.42
N GLU A 96 -7.24 8.02 -11.04
CA GLU A 96 -6.94 8.35 -12.45
C GLU A 96 -7.22 7.20 -13.43
N GLY A 97 -8.27 6.41 -13.14
CA GLY A 97 -8.66 5.24 -13.94
C GLY A 97 -7.68 4.06 -13.86
N MET A 98 -6.79 4.03 -12.86
CA MET A 98 -5.93 2.90 -12.54
C MET A 98 -6.37 2.23 -11.25
N ALA A 99 -6.33 0.90 -11.22
CA ALA A 99 -6.63 0.09 -10.05
C ALA A 99 -5.38 -0.05 -9.17
N VAL A 100 -5.39 0.58 -8.00
CA VAL A 100 -4.33 0.52 -7.00
C VAL A 100 -4.79 -0.37 -5.85
N VAL A 101 -4.08 -1.45 -5.59
CA VAL A 101 -4.31 -2.35 -4.46
C VAL A 101 -3.23 -2.13 -3.41
N HIS A 102 -3.67 -1.94 -2.16
CA HIS A 102 -2.78 -1.75 -1.01
C HIS A 102 -3.11 -2.80 0.06
N LEU A 103 -2.18 -3.70 0.33
CA LEU A 103 -2.37 -4.82 1.24
C LEU A 103 -1.87 -4.55 2.67
N GLY A 104 -1.53 -3.31 3.00
CA GLY A 104 -1.16 -2.90 4.35
C GLY A 104 -0.09 -3.76 4.98
N GLY A 105 -0.33 -4.23 6.21
CA GLY A 105 0.51 -5.17 6.94
C GLY A 105 0.02 -6.62 6.83
N LEU A 106 -0.43 -7.07 5.66
CA LEU A 106 -0.92 -8.43 5.45
C LEU A 106 0.14 -9.47 5.85
N GLY A 107 -0.24 -10.44 6.71
CA GLY A 107 0.63 -11.51 7.21
C GLY A 107 0.07 -12.92 6.96
N ARG A 108 -0.86 -13.06 6.05
CA ARG A 108 -1.56 -14.31 5.69
C ARG A 108 -1.81 -14.40 4.20
N ASP A 109 -2.21 -15.57 3.75
CA ASP A 109 -2.73 -15.71 2.39
C ASP A 109 -4.05 -14.96 2.23
N LEU A 110 -4.32 -14.53 1.00
CA LEU A 110 -5.63 -13.98 0.61
C LEU A 110 -6.63 -15.11 0.38
N SER A 111 -7.89 -14.89 0.74
CA SER A 111 -9.00 -15.76 0.38
C SER A 111 -9.32 -15.66 -1.11
N GLU A 112 -10.08 -16.62 -1.64
CA GLU A 112 -10.53 -16.58 -3.05
C GLU A 112 -11.29 -15.29 -3.37
N SER A 113 -12.22 -14.88 -2.50
CA SER A 113 -12.99 -13.64 -2.68
C SER A 113 -12.14 -12.37 -2.61
N GLU A 114 -11.07 -12.36 -1.80
CA GLU A 114 -10.11 -11.26 -1.78
C GLU A 114 -9.25 -11.23 -3.05
N LEU A 115 -8.85 -12.40 -3.56
CA LEU A 115 -8.11 -12.50 -4.82
C LEU A 115 -8.96 -12.01 -5.99
N GLU A 116 -10.22 -12.46 -6.11
CA GLU A 116 -11.17 -12.00 -7.13
C GLU A 116 -11.33 -10.46 -7.10
N LEU A 117 -11.43 -9.87 -5.90
CA LEU A 117 -11.52 -8.42 -5.77
C LEU A 117 -10.27 -7.69 -6.24
N PHE A 118 -9.08 -8.26 -6.02
CA PHE A 118 -7.79 -7.63 -6.31
C PHE A 118 -7.22 -8.01 -7.68
N GLU A 119 -7.81 -8.97 -8.37
CA GLU A 119 -7.43 -9.35 -9.72
C GLU A 119 -7.44 -8.15 -10.68
N GLY A 120 -6.48 -8.13 -11.61
CA GLY A 120 -6.34 -7.06 -12.58
C GLY A 120 -5.94 -5.71 -11.97
N ALA A 121 -5.27 -5.71 -10.83
CA ALA A 121 -4.65 -4.51 -10.28
C ALA A 121 -3.61 -3.94 -11.26
N ASP A 122 -3.67 -2.64 -11.54
CA ASP A 122 -2.60 -1.97 -12.27
C ASP A 122 -1.34 -1.82 -11.39
N ILE A 123 -1.55 -1.49 -10.11
CA ILE A 123 -0.47 -1.30 -9.13
C ILE A 123 -0.81 -2.09 -7.87
N LEU A 124 0.09 -2.96 -7.44
CA LEU A 124 0.00 -3.72 -6.21
C LEU A 124 1.07 -3.26 -5.22
N MET A 125 0.65 -2.79 -4.06
CA MET A 125 1.51 -2.42 -2.94
C MET A 125 1.34 -3.47 -1.84
N LEU A 126 2.42 -4.23 -1.52
CA LEU A 126 2.33 -5.34 -0.59
C LEU A 126 3.55 -5.44 0.34
N PRO A 127 3.36 -5.95 1.58
CA PRO A 127 4.46 -6.15 2.52
C PRO A 127 5.32 -7.34 2.10
N VAL A 128 6.64 -7.25 2.37
CA VAL A 128 7.61 -8.30 1.99
C VAL A 128 8.61 -8.67 3.11
N GLY A 129 8.48 -8.04 4.28
CA GLY A 129 9.49 -8.07 5.34
C GLY A 129 9.47 -9.30 6.24
N GLY A 130 8.53 -10.23 6.09
CA GLY A 130 8.39 -11.34 7.04
C GLY A 130 8.05 -10.86 8.46
N ASN A 131 8.31 -11.70 9.45
CA ASN A 131 8.18 -11.35 10.87
C ASN A 131 6.82 -10.71 11.24
N GLY A 132 5.74 -11.39 10.91
CA GLY A 132 4.37 -10.96 11.16
C GLY A 132 3.65 -10.36 9.94
N VAL A 133 4.38 -10.04 8.88
CA VAL A 133 3.82 -9.74 7.55
C VAL A 133 4.25 -10.79 6.54
N LEU A 134 3.84 -10.68 5.27
CA LEU A 134 4.23 -11.62 4.23
C LEU A 134 5.75 -11.74 4.13
N SER A 135 6.24 -12.97 4.03
CA SER A 135 7.62 -13.23 3.61
C SER A 135 7.79 -12.93 2.12
N ALA A 136 9.03 -12.78 1.66
CA ALA A 136 9.33 -12.58 0.25
C ALA A 136 8.70 -13.64 -0.67
N ALA A 137 8.77 -14.92 -0.29
CA ALA A 137 8.19 -16.03 -1.04
C ALA A 137 6.64 -15.99 -1.05
N ALA A 138 6.02 -15.70 0.10
CA ALA A 138 4.56 -15.57 0.18
C ALA A 138 4.06 -14.35 -0.63
N ALA A 139 4.79 -13.24 -0.59
CA ALA A 139 4.50 -12.06 -1.38
C ALA A 139 4.56 -12.36 -2.88
N LYS A 140 5.59 -13.10 -3.35
CA LYS A 140 5.68 -13.56 -4.74
C LYS A 140 4.44 -14.36 -5.14
N THR A 141 4.01 -15.33 -4.32
CA THR A 141 2.82 -16.15 -4.60
C THR A 141 1.55 -15.28 -4.77
N ILE A 142 1.41 -14.22 -3.98
CA ILE A 142 0.28 -13.27 -4.13
C ILE A 142 0.41 -12.47 -5.43
N VAL A 143 1.60 -12.01 -5.78
CA VAL A 143 1.85 -11.32 -7.06
C VAL A 143 1.46 -12.21 -8.25
N GLU A 144 1.86 -13.49 -8.22
CA GLU A 144 1.53 -14.47 -9.27
C GLU A 144 0.03 -14.75 -9.40
N LYS A 145 -0.75 -14.58 -8.32
CA LYS A 145 -2.21 -14.78 -8.33
C LYS A 145 -2.99 -13.53 -8.75
N ILE A 146 -2.51 -12.33 -8.39
CA ILE A 146 -3.17 -11.06 -8.71
C ILE A 146 -2.81 -10.58 -10.12
N GLU A 147 -1.63 -10.97 -10.60
CA GLU A 147 -1.08 -10.58 -11.92
C GLU A 147 -1.09 -9.06 -12.17
N PRO A 148 -0.54 -8.25 -11.23
CA PRO A 148 -0.51 -6.80 -11.40
C PRO A 148 0.49 -6.39 -12.49
N ARG A 149 0.35 -5.19 -13.02
CA ARG A 149 1.32 -4.63 -13.97
C ARG A 149 2.55 -4.05 -13.28
N ILE A 150 2.34 -3.43 -12.11
CA ILE A 150 3.41 -2.85 -11.29
C ILE A 150 3.29 -3.37 -9.88
N VAL A 151 4.43 -3.74 -9.28
CA VAL A 151 4.54 -4.12 -7.88
C VAL A 151 5.44 -3.15 -7.14
N ILE A 152 4.98 -2.67 -5.99
CA ILE A 152 5.73 -1.83 -5.07
C ILE A 152 5.82 -2.56 -3.73
N PRO A 153 6.97 -3.17 -3.40
CA PRO A 153 7.18 -3.80 -2.11
C PRO A 153 7.23 -2.77 -1.00
N MET A 154 6.56 -3.07 0.10
CA MET A 154 6.52 -2.25 1.30
C MET A 154 6.89 -3.08 2.53
N HIS A 155 6.89 -2.43 3.70
CA HIS A 155 7.01 -3.10 5.01
C HIS A 155 8.23 -4.03 5.09
N ALA A 156 9.34 -3.55 4.54
CA ALA A 156 10.64 -4.18 4.62
C ALA A 156 11.49 -3.52 5.73
N LYS A 157 12.72 -3.98 5.93
CA LYS A 157 13.66 -3.43 6.90
C LYS A 157 13.79 -1.91 6.77
N HIS A 158 13.58 -1.22 7.89
CA HIS A 158 13.70 0.24 7.97
C HIS A 158 14.57 0.62 9.17
N LYS A 159 15.52 1.55 8.97
CA LYS A 159 16.51 1.94 9.99
C LYS A 159 15.94 2.49 11.29
N ALA A 160 14.74 3.08 11.24
CA ALA A 160 14.07 3.67 12.41
C ALA A 160 13.16 2.67 13.13
N VAL A 161 13.03 1.43 12.68
CA VAL A 161 12.14 0.41 13.25
C VAL A 161 12.95 -0.71 13.84
N LYS A 162 12.65 -1.07 15.10
CA LYS A 162 13.37 -2.12 15.85
C LYS A 162 13.00 -3.53 15.43
N THR A 163 11.77 -3.70 14.92
CA THR A 163 11.35 -5.02 14.43
C THR A 163 12.28 -5.50 13.32
N PRO A 164 12.82 -6.72 13.43
CA PRO A 164 13.82 -7.22 12.49
C PRO A 164 13.17 -7.73 11.20
N TYR A 165 12.54 -6.83 10.45
CA TYR A 165 12.04 -7.15 9.12
C TYR A 165 13.16 -7.50 8.15
N ASP A 166 12.85 -8.37 7.22
CA ASP A 166 13.74 -8.70 6.10
C ASP A 166 13.94 -7.50 5.18
N ASP A 167 15.12 -7.45 4.58
CA ASP A 167 15.43 -6.46 3.54
C ASP A 167 14.66 -6.76 2.25
N ALA A 168 14.24 -5.71 1.53
CA ALA A 168 13.50 -5.83 0.27
C ALA A 168 14.27 -6.61 -0.81
N SER A 169 15.59 -6.69 -0.74
CA SER A 169 16.41 -7.47 -1.66
C SER A 169 16.06 -8.96 -1.69
N LYS A 170 15.52 -9.52 -0.59
CA LYS A 170 15.01 -10.89 -0.58
C LYS A 170 13.84 -11.04 -1.56
N PHE A 171 12.91 -10.09 -1.55
CA PHE A 171 11.78 -10.09 -2.47
C PHE A 171 12.23 -9.88 -3.92
N PHE A 172 13.18 -8.96 -4.15
CA PHE A 172 13.72 -8.76 -5.50
C PHE A 172 14.35 -10.03 -6.06
N LYS A 173 15.07 -10.79 -5.23
CA LYS A 173 15.62 -12.08 -5.62
C LYS A 173 14.56 -13.10 -5.98
N GLU A 174 13.47 -13.21 -5.19
CA GLU A 174 12.35 -14.09 -5.50
C GLU A 174 11.66 -13.72 -6.82
N MET A 175 11.56 -12.43 -7.11
CA MET A 175 10.96 -11.91 -8.35
C MET A 175 11.90 -11.94 -9.55
N GLY A 176 13.19 -12.24 -9.35
CA GLY A 176 14.21 -12.13 -10.42
C GLY A 176 14.41 -10.68 -10.89
N ALA A 177 14.16 -9.70 -10.06
CA ALA A 177 14.20 -8.28 -10.38
C ALA A 177 15.41 -7.58 -9.72
N SER A 178 15.85 -6.47 -10.30
CA SER A 178 16.91 -5.62 -9.76
C SER A 178 16.57 -4.14 -9.90
N PRO A 179 15.48 -3.68 -9.24
CA PRO A 179 15.03 -2.30 -9.37
C PRO A 179 16.02 -1.33 -8.72
N GLN A 180 16.17 -0.15 -9.33
CA GLN A 180 16.93 0.93 -8.72
C GLN A 180 16.07 1.66 -7.68
N PRO A 181 16.64 2.04 -6.51
CA PRO A 181 15.90 2.77 -5.49
C PRO A 181 15.55 4.18 -5.98
N GLN A 182 14.33 4.63 -5.68
CA GLN A 182 13.81 5.95 -6.01
C GLN A 182 13.11 6.53 -4.78
N GLU A 183 13.17 7.83 -4.58
CA GLU A 183 12.42 8.50 -3.50
C GLU A 183 10.91 8.54 -3.80
N ARG A 184 10.56 8.59 -5.06
CA ARG A 184 9.18 8.60 -5.56
C ARG A 184 9.13 8.13 -7.00
N VAL A 185 7.97 7.62 -7.41
CA VAL A 185 7.73 7.22 -8.80
C VAL A 185 6.56 8.00 -9.39
N LYS A 186 6.67 8.32 -10.67
CA LYS A 186 5.58 8.93 -11.44
C LYS A 186 5.04 7.89 -12.42
N ILE A 187 3.76 7.58 -12.31
CA ILE A 187 3.08 6.58 -13.14
C ILE A 187 1.90 7.25 -13.83
N ALA A 188 1.78 7.06 -15.14
CA ALA A 188 0.59 7.42 -15.88
C ALA A 188 0.00 6.17 -16.54
N LYS A 189 -1.31 6.13 -16.73
CA LYS A 189 -2.02 4.96 -17.27
C LYS A 189 -1.45 4.47 -18.60
N LYS A 190 -1.01 5.39 -19.45
CA LYS A 190 -0.40 5.08 -20.76
C LYS A 190 0.98 4.43 -20.67
N ASP A 191 1.65 4.57 -19.51
CA ASP A 191 3.01 4.07 -19.27
C ASP A 191 3.01 2.72 -18.54
N LEU A 192 1.81 2.17 -18.23
CA LEU A 192 1.69 0.87 -17.60
C LEU A 192 2.21 -0.24 -18.53
N PRO A 193 2.99 -1.21 -18.01
CA PRO A 193 3.39 -2.38 -18.77
C PRO A 193 2.17 -3.14 -19.33
N ILE A 194 2.26 -3.68 -20.55
CA ILE A 194 1.15 -4.40 -21.19
C ILE A 194 1.29 -5.91 -20.95
N ASP A 195 2.46 -6.47 -21.28
CA ASP A 195 2.69 -7.93 -21.24
C ASP A 195 3.78 -8.34 -20.23
N THR A 196 4.21 -7.40 -19.39
CA THR A 196 5.29 -7.62 -18.41
C THR A 196 4.90 -7.07 -17.06
N LEU A 197 5.49 -7.64 -16.00
CA LEU A 197 5.40 -7.12 -14.64
C LEU A 197 6.64 -6.28 -14.36
N GLU A 198 6.45 -5.10 -13.80
CA GLU A 198 7.53 -4.23 -13.33
C GLU A 198 7.56 -4.18 -11.81
N VAL A 199 8.74 -4.35 -11.23
CA VAL A 199 8.96 -4.16 -9.79
C VAL A 199 9.63 -2.81 -9.58
N LEU A 200 8.98 -1.89 -8.85
CA LEU A 200 9.51 -0.58 -8.50
C LEU A 200 9.97 -0.56 -7.04
N TYR A 201 11.11 0.06 -6.77
CA TYR A 201 11.65 0.19 -5.42
C TYR A 201 11.63 1.65 -4.98
N ILE A 202 10.75 1.96 -4.02
CA ILE A 202 10.63 3.29 -3.39
C ILE A 202 11.25 3.21 -1.99
N ILE A 203 12.08 4.21 -1.63
CA ILE A 203 12.81 4.29 -0.36
C ILE A 203 12.45 5.55 0.44
#